data_d838e6f263aa06a9baffdc7f9686d40a
#
_entry.id   d838e6f263aa06a9baffdc7f9686d40a
#
_cell.length_a   1.000
_cell.length_b   1.000
_cell.length_c   1.000
_cell.angle_alpha   90.00
_cell.angle_beta   90.00
_cell.angle_gamma   90.00
#
_symmetry.space_group_name_H-M   'P 1'
#
loop_
_entity.id
_entity.type
_entity.pdbx_description
1 polymer ?
#
loop_
_entity_poly.entity_id
_entity_poly.type
_entity_poly.pdbx_seq_one_letter_code
_entity_poly.pdbx_strand_id
1 'polypeptide(L)'
;MTHDSYTYYMDDFGTRTVCGSEVNISSRANEFSFSLGGIIVKKSDVSSLAADVKSFCRKWNIEHLHGHKIRTKKGSFGFLDNVKIKEKFLTELELVILKSKIIVHGCVICRPGYRDRYQSKYADCSRWAMSKTAYDISVERAAKFARANNAKLTVVFEGSGKKEDKLFKKYFDDLKS
;
A
#
# COMPACT_ATOMS: atom_id res chain seq x y z
N MET A 1 3.97 20.54 -24.86
CA MET A 1 4.22 19.08 -24.74
C MET A 1 3.56 18.61 -23.44
N THR A 2 2.53 17.79 -23.53
CA THR A 2 1.88 17.19 -22.35
C THR A 2 2.83 16.13 -21.81
N HIS A 3 3.46 16.41 -20.65
CA HIS A 3 4.26 15.40 -19.98
C HIS A 3 3.35 14.23 -19.56
N ASP A 4 3.80 13.02 -19.83
CA ASP A 4 3.21 11.80 -19.24
C ASP A 4 3.12 11.93 -17.72
N SER A 5 2.18 11.26 -17.11
CA SER A 5 2.05 11.27 -15.66
C SER A 5 1.68 9.89 -15.14
N TYR A 6 2.21 9.56 -13.97
CA TYR A 6 1.89 8.37 -13.22
C TYR A 6 1.15 8.73 -11.94
N THR A 7 0.27 7.85 -11.52
CA THR A 7 -0.36 7.93 -10.19
C THR A 7 0.10 6.73 -9.37
N TYR A 8 0.62 7.00 -8.18
CA TYR A 8 0.97 5.99 -7.19
C TYR A 8 -0.13 5.95 -6.15
N TYR A 9 -0.93 4.89 -6.17
CA TYR A 9 -1.96 4.60 -5.17
C TYR A 9 -1.31 3.79 -4.07
N MET A 10 -1.34 4.30 -2.84
CA MET A 10 -0.65 3.74 -1.69
C MET A 10 -1.62 3.39 -0.57
N ASP A 11 -1.31 2.30 0.11
CA ASP A 11 -1.95 1.85 1.35
C ASP A 11 -0.90 1.34 2.33
N ASP A 12 -1.23 1.22 3.59
CA ASP A 12 -0.34 0.68 4.61
C ASP A 12 -0.87 -0.61 5.25
N PHE A 13 0.05 -1.40 5.78
CA PHE A 13 -0.26 -2.62 6.51
C PHE A 13 0.63 -2.75 7.74
N GLY A 14 0.02 -3.13 8.85
CA GLY A 14 0.70 -3.34 10.12
C GLY A 14 0.67 -2.14 11.04
N THR A 15 1.36 -2.24 12.17
CA THR A 15 1.37 -1.19 13.19
C THR A 15 2.42 -0.13 12.85
N ARG A 16 2.00 1.12 12.76
CA ARG A 16 2.81 2.28 12.35
C ARG A 16 3.85 2.72 13.37
N THR A 17 3.74 2.27 14.62
CA THR A 17 4.66 2.68 15.68
C THR A 17 5.54 1.52 16.12
N VAL A 18 6.77 1.84 16.52
CA VAL A 18 7.68 0.91 17.18
C VAL A 18 7.78 1.20 18.69
N CYS A 19 7.27 2.36 19.13
CA CYS A 19 7.31 2.82 20.50
C CYS A 19 6.11 2.29 21.29
N GLY A 20 6.38 1.63 22.40
CA GLY A 20 5.45 1.10 23.37
C GLY A 20 6.20 0.17 24.29
N SER A 21 6.02 0.33 25.61
CA SER A 21 6.48 -0.65 26.59
C SER A 21 5.91 -2.01 26.19
N GLU A 22 6.78 -2.99 26.04
CA GLU A 22 6.43 -4.39 25.81
C GLU A 22 5.51 -4.63 24.60
N VAL A 23 6.06 -4.41 23.42
CA VAL A 23 5.51 -5.14 22.29
C VAL A 23 5.85 -6.61 22.54
N ASN A 24 4.95 -7.32 23.19
CA ASN A 24 4.88 -8.76 23.04
C ASN A 24 4.80 -8.98 21.55
N ILE A 25 5.94 -9.31 20.95
CA ILE A 25 6.02 -9.61 19.51
C ILE A 25 5.28 -10.92 19.36
N SER A 26 3.95 -10.82 19.34
CA SER A 26 3.13 -11.96 19.03
C SER A 26 3.47 -12.37 17.60
N SER A 27 3.38 -13.65 17.32
CA SER A 27 3.69 -14.28 16.03
C SER A 27 2.80 -13.80 14.86
N ARG A 28 2.07 -12.71 15.02
CA ARG A 28 1.19 -12.15 14.00
C ARG A 28 1.99 -11.25 13.05
N ALA A 29 1.92 -11.53 11.77
CA ALA A 29 2.67 -10.81 10.73
C ALA A 29 2.49 -9.28 10.78
N ASN A 30 1.31 -8.79 11.17
CA ASN A 30 1.01 -7.37 11.32
C ASN A 30 1.70 -6.69 12.52
N GLU A 31 2.19 -7.48 13.48
CA GLU A 31 2.95 -6.99 14.63
C GLU A 31 4.46 -7.03 14.38
N PHE A 32 4.90 -7.92 13.48
CA PHE A 32 6.31 -8.10 13.14
C PHE A 32 6.79 -7.10 12.09
N SER A 33 5.95 -6.69 11.18
CA SER A 33 6.32 -5.78 10.09
C SER A 33 5.35 -4.61 9.96
N PHE A 34 5.87 -3.53 9.43
CA PHE A 34 5.10 -2.44 8.84
C PHE A 34 5.44 -2.37 7.36
N SER A 35 4.44 -2.24 6.53
CA SER A 35 4.63 -2.06 5.10
C SER A 35 3.82 -0.90 4.56
N LEU A 36 4.37 -0.24 3.58
CA LEU A 36 3.72 0.80 2.81
C LEU A 36 3.93 0.50 1.35
N GLY A 37 2.86 0.39 0.59
CA GLY A 37 2.99 0.00 -0.81
C GLY A 37 1.72 0.20 -1.60
N GLY A 38 1.75 -0.19 -2.85
CA GLY A 38 0.62 -0.07 -3.73
C GLY A 38 0.98 -0.25 -5.20
N ILE A 39 0.24 0.44 -6.05
CA ILE A 39 0.40 0.33 -7.51
C ILE A 39 0.72 1.69 -8.13
N ILE A 40 1.65 1.70 -9.08
CA ILE A 40 1.93 2.85 -9.93
C ILE A 40 1.28 2.57 -11.29
N VAL A 41 0.45 3.51 -11.74
CA VAL A 41 -0.31 3.40 -12.98
C VAL A 41 -0.10 4.64 -13.82
N LYS A 42 0.12 4.47 -15.13
CA LYS A 42 0.13 5.59 -16.06
C LYS A 42 -1.25 6.23 -16.11
N LYS A 43 -1.34 7.54 -16.09
CA LYS A 43 -2.64 8.26 -16.04
C LYS A 43 -3.58 7.86 -17.18
N SER A 44 -3.04 7.59 -18.37
CA SER A 44 -3.81 7.10 -19.51
C SER A 44 -4.49 5.75 -19.27
N ASP A 45 -3.92 4.90 -18.41
CA ASP A 45 -4.37 3.53 -18.19
C ASP A 45 -5.31 3.41 -16.98
N VAL A 46 -5.44 4.47 -16.17
CA VAL A 46 -6.28 4.47 -14.95
C VAL A 46 -7.74 4.13 -15.25
N SER A 47 -8.32 4.73 -16.30
CA SER A 47 -9.72 4.52 -16.64
C SER A 47 -9.99 3.08 -17.10
N SER A 48 -9.09 2.50 -17.88
CA SER A 48 -9.19 1.10 -18.32
C SER A 48 -9.07 0.14 -17.13
N LEU A 49 -8.08 0.34 -16.28
CA LEU A 49 -7.91 -0.45 -15.06
C LEU A 49 -9.17 -0.39 -14.17
N ALA A 50 -9.70 0.82 -13.96
CA ALA A 50 -10.91 1.00 -13.16
C ALA A 50 -12.13 0.28 -13.76
N ALA A 51 -12.26 0.28 -15.09
CA ALA A 51 -13.33 -0.43 -15.79
C ALA A 51 -13.19 -1.96 -15.63
N ASP A 52 -11.98 -2.50 -15.78
CA ASP A 52 -11.70 -3.93 -15.62
C ASP A 52 -11.98 -4.40 -14.19
N VAL A 53 -11.50 -3.67 -13.17
CA VAL A 53 -11.78 -3.95 -11.76
C VAL A 53 -13.28 -3.86 -11.46
N LYS A 54 -13.97 -2.85 -11.98
CA LYS A 54 -15.42 -2.70 -11.80
C LYS A 54 -16.21 -3.84 -12.45
N SER A 55 -15.78 -4.28 -13.65
CA SER A 55 -16.39 -5.44 -14.33
C SER A 55 -16.20 -6.72 -13.52
N PHE A 56 -14.99 -6.95 -13.01
CA PHE A 56 -14.70 -8.08 -12.12
C PHE A 56 -15.56 -8.05 -10.85
N CYS A 57 -15.64 -6.89 -10.18
CA CYS A 57 -16.45 -6.74 -8.97
C CYS A 57 -17.94 -7.02 -9.23
N ARG A 58 -18.50 -6.53 -10.35
CA ARG A 58 -19.90 -6.83 -10.74
C ARG A 58 -20.12 -8.32 -10.97
N LYS A 59 -19.20 -8.98 -11.69
CA LYS A 59 -19.28 -10.41 -11.96
C LYS A 59 -19.39 -11.24 -10.69
N TRP A 60 -18.63 -10.86 -9.66
CA TRP A 60 -18.58 -11.57 -8.39
C TRP A 60 -19.54 -11.01 -7.32
N ASN A 61 -20.39 -10.06 -7.71
CA ASN A 61 -21.36 -9.40 -6.81
C ASN A 61 -20.71 -8.86 -5.54
N ILE A 62 -19.56 -8.20 -5.70
CA ILE A 62 -18.82 -7.52 -4.63
C ILE A 62 -18.71 -6.03 -4.95
N GLU A 63 -18.72 -5.19 -3.92
CA GLU A 63 -18.64 -3.74 -4.09
C GLU A 63 -17.24 -3.28 -4.47
N HIS A 64 -16.24 -3.82 -3.79
CA HIS A 64 -14.82 -3.50 -4.00
C HIS A 64 -13.92 -4.65 -3.56
N LEU A 65 -12.68 -4.67 -4.05
CA LEU A 65 -11.66 -5.61 -3.60
C LEU A 65 -11.10 -5.15 -2.25
N HIS A 66 -11.06 -6.06 -1.28
CA HIS A 66 -10.52 -5.78 0.05
C HIS A 66 -9.65 -6.96 0.50
N GLY A 67 -8.33 -6.80 0.43
CA GLY A 67 -7.36 -7.87 0.63
C GLY A 67 -7.53 -8.63 1.96
N HIS A 68 -7.81 -7.92 3.08
CA HIS A 68 -8.07 -8.57 4.36
C HIS A 68 -9.32 -9.44 4.33
N LYS A 69 -10.44 -8.93 3.78
CA LYS A 69 -11.70 -9.68 3.70
C LYS A 69 -11.58 -10.90 2.77
N ILE A 70 -10.83 -10.77 1.66
CA ILE A 70 -10.54 -11.89 0.75
C ILE A 70 -9.78 -13.00 1.50
N ARG A 71 -8.71 -12.65 2.22
CA ARG A 71 -7.91 -13.63 2.97
C ARG A 71 -8.69 -14.28 4.10
N THR A 72 -9.49 -13.50 4.82
CA THR A 72 -10.28 -13.98 5.96
C THR A 72 -11.67 -14.50 5.56
N LYS A 73 -12.03 -14.40 4.28
CA LYS A 73 -13.31 -14.84 3.72
C LYS A 73 -14.54 -14.25 4.44
N LYS A 74 -14.42 -12.99 4.88
CA LYS A 74 -15.46 -12.30 5.67
C LYS A 74 -16.37 -11.42 4.80
N GLY A 75 -17.59 -11.21 5.30
CA GLY A 75 -18.58 -10.34 4.65
C GLY A 75 -18.97 -10.87 3.27
N SER A 76 -18.95 -10.02 2.25
CA SER A 76 -19.27 -10.38 0.86
C SER A 76 -18.34 -11.43 0.24
N PHE A 77 -17.28 -11.84 0.93
CA PHE A 77 -16.31 -12.84 0.46
C PHE A 77 -16.50 -14.23 1.09
N GLY A 78 -17.59 -14.49 1.82
CA GLY A 78 -17.89 -15.80 2.42
C GLY A 78 -17.99 -16.93 1.40
N PHE A 79 -18.32 -16.63 0.14
CA PHE A 79 -18.36 -17.62 -0.93
C PHE A 79 -16.98 -18.26 -1.23
N LEU A 80 -15.88 -17.64 -0.80
CA LEU A 80 -14.52 -18.17 -0.93
C LEU A 80 -14.21 -19.34 0.01
N ASP A 81 -15.15 -19.74 0.88
CA ASP A 81 -15.01 -20.99 1.65
C ASP A 81 -15.09 -22.21 0.76
N ASN A 82 -15.81 -22.11 -0.35
CA ASN A 82 -15.80 -23.16 -1.36
C ASN A 82 -14.48 -23.11 -2.16
N VAL A 83 -13.70 -24.17 -2.10
CA VAL A 83 -12.36 -24.25 -2.71
C VAL A 83 -12.40 -24.00 -4.22
N LYS A 84 -13.34 -24.63 -4.94
CA LYS A 84 -13.47 -24.46 -6.41
C LYS A 84 -13.83 -23.04 -6.80
N ILE A 85 -14.72 -22.42 -6.05
CA ILE A 85 -15.11 -21.03 -6.27
C ILE A 85 -13.94 -20.08 -5.98
N LYS A 86 -13.19 -20.34 -4.89
CA LYS A 86 -11.99 -19.59 -4.53
C LYS A 86 -10.92 -19.65 -5.63
N GLU A 87 -10.62 -20.84 -6.13
CA GLU A 87 -9.66 -21.03 -7.22
C GLU A 87 -10.08 -20.23 -8.45
N LYS A 88 -11.33 -20.34 -8.88
CA LYS A 88 -11.86 -19.58 -10.00
C LYS A 88 -11.77 -18.07 -9.77
N PHE A 89 -12.15 -17.59 -8.59
CA PHE A 89 -12.06 -16.18 -8.23
C PHE A 89 -10.63 -15.65 -8.31
N LEU A 90 -9.68 -16.39 -7.74
CA LEU A 90 -8.27 -15.99 -7.71
C LEU A 90 -7.65 -16.01 -9.12
N THR A 91 -7.95 -17.04 -9.92
CA THR A 91 -7.48 -17.11 -11.32
C THR A 91 -8.01 -15.94 -12.16
N GLU A 92 -9.30 -15.61 -12.00
CA GLU A 92 -9.86 -14.47 -12.73
C GLU A 92 -9.32 -13.13 -12.25
N LEU A 93 -9.06 -12.97 -10.93
CA LEU A 93 -8.42 -11.79 -10.38
C LEU A 93 -6.98 -11.65 -10.89
N GLU A 94 -6.24 -12.75 -10.96
CA GLU A 94 -4.90 -12.79 -11.54
C GLU A 94 -4.92 -12.32 -12.99
N LEU A 95 -5.88 -12.76 -13.80
CA LEU A 95 -6.02 -12.30 -15.19
C LEU A 95 -6.29 -10.81 -15.28
N VAL A 96 -7.07 -10.23 -14.38
CA VAL A 96 -7.27 -8.76 -14.31
C VAL A 96 -5.95 -8.07 -14.01
N ILE A 97 -5.18 -8.58 -13.05
CA ILE A 97 -3.88 -8.02 -12.67
C ILE A 97 -2.87 -8.13 -13.83
N LEU A 98 -2.76 -9.29 -14.47
CA LEU A 98 -1.82 -9.54 -15.56
C LEU A 98 -2.10 -8.69 -16.81
N LYS A 99 -3.38 -8.40 -17.09
CA LYS A 99 -3.76 -7.48 -18.18
C LYS A 99 -3.45 -6.03 -17.85
N SER A 100 -3.39 -5.69 -16.58
CA SER A 100 -3.20 -4.33 -16.12
C SER A 100 -1.75 -3.90 -16.33
N LYS A 101 -1.54 -2.71 -16.88
CA LYS A 101 -0.22 -2.09 -16.99
C LYS A 101 0.15 -1.40 -15.68
N ILE A 102 0.21 -2.17 -14.59
CA ILE A 102 0.54 -1.68 -13.27
C ILE A 102 1.96 -2.06 -12.89
N ILE A 103 2.57 -1.23 -12.04
CA ILE A 103 3.83 -1.53 -11.38
C ILE A 103 3.54 -1.63 -9.89
N VAL A 104 3.82 -2.77 -9.31
CA VAL A 104 3.70 -2.97 -7.86
C VAL A 104 4.96 -2.44 -7.21
N HIS A 105 4.78 -1.59 -6.20
CA HIS A 105 5.89 -0.99 -5.48
C HIS A 105 5.57 -0.89 -3.98
N GLY A 106 6.56 -1.13 -3.12
CA GLY A 106 6.37 -1.00 -1.68
C GLY A 106 7.68 -1.11 -0.89
N CYS A 107 7.57 -0.72 0.37
CA CYS A 107 8.62 -0.80 1.38
C CYS A 107 8.10 -1.62 2.56
N VAL A 108 8.85 -2.63 2.97
CA VAL A 108 8.54 -3.44 4.16
C VAL A 108 9.65 -3.23 5.19
N ILE A 109 9.26 -2.87 6.40
CA ILE A 109 10.18 -2.65 7.51
C ILE A 109 9.92 -3.70 8.60
N CYS A 110 10.97 -4.43 8.97
CA CYS A 110 10.97 -5.31 10.15
C CYS A 110 10.98 -4.43 11.41
N ARG A 111 9.91 -4.47 12.19
CA ARG A 111 9.74 -3.62 13.38
C ARG A 111 10.78 -3.89 14.46
N PRO A 112 11.07 -5.15 14.86
CA PRO A 112 12.14 -5.42 15.80
C PRO A 112 13.50 -4.87 15.35
N GLY A 113 13.90 -5.17 14.11
CA GLY A 113 15.17 -4.68 13.58
C GLY A 113 15.24 -3.16 13.48
N TYR A 114 14.12 -2.50 13.16
CA TYR A 114 14.04 -1.04 13.14
C TYR A 114 14.17 -0.45 14.56
N ARG A 115 13.49 -1.04 15.54
CA ARG A 115 13.61 -0.68 16.95
C ARG A 115 15.06 -0.80 17.41
N ASP A 116 15.68 -1.96 17.20
CA ASP A 116 17.02 -2.25 17.71
C ASP A 116 18.08 -1.35 17.06
N ARG A 117 17.87 -0.96 15.79
CA ARG A 117 18.79 -0.09 15.06
C ARG A 117 18.67 1.38 15.42
N TYR A 118 17.47 1.87 15.69
CA TYR A 118 17.21 3.30 15.83
C TYR A 118 16.77 3.71 17.23
N GLN A 119 15.92 2.95 17.91
CA GLN A 119 15.45 3.30 19.25
C GLN A 119 16.50 3.12 20.33
N SER A 120 17.31 2.05 20.25
CA SER A 120 18.40 1.85 21.20
C SER A 120 19.46 2.96 21.16
N LYS A 121 19.55 3.66 20.03
CA LYS A 121 20.51 4.77 19.83
C LYS A 121 19.92 6.15 20.06
N TYR A 122 18.61 6.30 19.92
CA TYR A 122 17.93 7.59 19.96
C TYR A 122 16.69 7.49 20.85
N ALA A 123 16.76 8.07 22.04
CA ALA A 123 15.66 8.04 23.03
C ALA A 123 14.36 8.73 22.51
N ASP A 124 14.47 9.62 21.52
CA ASP A 124 13.33 10.30 20.91
C ASP A 124 12.81 9.51 19.69
N CYS A 125 11.78 8.70 19.95
CA CYS A 125 11.10 7.93 18.91
C CYS A 125 10.42 8.79 17.83
N SER A 126 10.20 10.07 18.08
CA SER A 126 9.55 10.97 17.11
C SER A 126 10.44 11.28 15.93
N ARG A 127 11.75 11.35 16.15
CA ARG A 127 12.75 11.70 15.15
C ARG A 127 12.93 10.62 14.07
N TRP A 128 12.65 9.37 14.43
CA TRP A 128 12.76 8.23 13.53
C TRP A 128 11.43 7.49 13.41
N ALA A 129 10.38 8.21 13.05
CA ALA A 129 9.10 7.60 12.80
C ALA A 129 9.23 6.58 11.65
N MET A 130 9.02 5.31 11.98
CA MET A 130 9.12 4.20 11.03
C MET A 130 8.21 4.41 9.81
N SER A 131 6.99 4.92 10.03
CA SER A 131 6.05 5.25 8.97
C SER A 131 6.58 6.35 8.03
N LYS A 132 7.29 7.35 8.58
CA LYS A 132 7.95 8.38 7.76
C LYS A 132 9.04 7.78 6.89
N THR A 133 9.90 6.95 7.48
CA THR A 133 10.98 6.28 6.72
C THR A 133 10.43 5.42 5.59
N ALA A 134 9.38 4.62 5.85
CA ALA A 134 8.74 3.83 4.81
C ALA A 134 8.13 4.71 3.70
N TYR A 135 7.50 5.82 4.10
CA TYR A 135 6.90 6.78 3.19
C TYR A 135 7.95 7.42 2.29
N ASP A 136 9.00 7.97 2.88
CA ASP A 136 10.09 8.65 2.17
C ASP A 136 10.73 7.70 1.14
N ILE A 137 11.08 6.48 1.54
CA ILE A 137 11.65 5.47 0.65
C ILE A 137 10.69 5.13 -0.50
N SER A 138 9.42 4.91 -0.20
CA SER A 138 8.43 4.53 -1.20
C SER A 138 8.19 5.64 -2.21
N VAL A 139 8.00 6.87 -1.74
CA VAL A 139 7.72 8.02 -2.62
C VAL A 139 8.95 8.41 -3.42
N GLU A 140 10.15 8.43 -2.82
CA GLU A 140 11.38 8.73 -3.55
C GLU A 140 11.64 7.76 -4.70
N ARG A 141 11.46 6.45 -4.46
CA ARG A 141 11.66 5.43 -5.50
C ARG A 141 10.63 5.56 -6.61
N ALA A 142 9.36 5.78 -6.27
CA ALA A 142 8.33 6.04 -7.25
C ALA A 142 8.60 7.31 -8.07
N ALA A 143 9.10 8.37 -7.42
CA ALA A 143 9.48 9.60 -8.09
C ALA A 143 10.69 9.42 -9.03
N LYS A 144 11.71 8.64 -8.61
CA LYS A 144 12.84 8.27 -9.46
C LYS A 144 12.38 7.49 -10.70
N PHE A 145 11.44 6.55 -10.52
CA PHE A 145 10.83 5.82 -11.63
C PHE A 145 10.11 6.76 -12.61
N ALA A 146 9.24 7.64 -12.11
CA ALA A 146 8.51 8.59 -12.95
C ALA A 146 9.47 9.53 -13.70
N ARG A 147 10.51 10.04 -13.02
CA ARG A 147 11.55 10.89 -13.61
C ARG A 147 12.32 10.17 -14.72
N ALA A 148 12.68 8.90 -14.52
CA ALA A 148 13.37 8.09 -15.54
C ALA A 148 12.51 7.89 -16.81
N ASN A 149 11.19 8.01 -16.68
CA ASN A 149 10.22 7.97 -17.76
C ASN A 149 9.77 9.38 -18.25
N ASN A 150 10.50 10.44 -17.90
CA ASN A 150 10.16 11.83 -18.24
C ASN A 150 8.71 12.22 -17.85
N ALA A 151 8.21 11.71 -16.75
CA ALA A 151 6.83 11.85 -16.31
C ALA A 151 6.72 12.51 -14.93
N LYS A 152 5.55 13.10 -14.67
CA LYS A 152 5.18 13.60 -13.33
C LYS A 152 4.61 12.45 -12.50
N LEU A 153 4.81 12.50 -11.17
CA LEU A 153 4.19 11.60 -10.21
C LEU A 153 3.10 12.31 -9.40
N THR A 154 1.94 11.70 -9.33
CA THR A 154 0.89 12.03 -8.35
C THR A 154 0.85 10.91 -7.32
N VAL A 155 0.85 11.25 -6.04
CA VAL A 155 0.71 10.27 -4.95
C VAL A 155 -0.71 10.37 -4.38
N VAL A 156 -1.39 9.24 -4.30
CA VAL A 156 -2.71 9.10 -3.69
C VAL A 156 -2.58 8.08 -2.57
N PHE A 157 -2.79 8.53 -1.35
CA PHE A 157 -2.76 7.70 -0.17
C PHE A 157 -4.18 7.35 0.26
N GLU A 158 -4.44 6.09 0.64
CA GLU A 158 -5.75 5.71 1.17
C GLU A 158 -5.99 6.42 2.50
N GLY A 159 -7.14 7.13 2.60
CA GLY A 159 -7.51 7.88 3.78
C GLY A 159 -7.77 6.96 4.96
N SER A 160 -7.05 7.15 6.05
CA SER A 160 -7.17 6.37 7.29
C SER A 160 -7.69 7.19 8.47
N GLY A 161 -7.97 8.46 8.24
CA GLY A 161 -8.54 9.37 9.24
C GLY A 161 -7.83 10.72 9.28
N LYS A 162 -8.51 11.73 9.82
CA LYS A 162 -8.05 13.13 9.78
C LYS A 162 -6.63 13.39 10.35
N LYS A 163 -6.22 12.61 11.37
CA LYS A 163 -4.90 12.78 12.00
C LYS A 163 -3.80 12.17 11.12
N GLU A 164 -4.05 10.98 10.63
CA GLU A 164 -3.16 10.23 9.76
C GLU A 164 -2.98 10.93 8.41
N ASP A 165 -4.08 11.40 7.82
CA ASP A 165 -4.06 12.12 6.55
C ASP A 165 -3.21 13.41 6.64
N LYS A 166 -3.33 14.16 7.75
CA LYS A 166 -2.48 15.32 8.02
C LYS A 166 -1.00 14.94 8.18
N LEU A 167 -0.72 13.80 8.81
CA LEU A 167 0.64 13.31 9.01
C LEU A 167 1.31 12.94 7.69
N PHE A 168 0.63 12.18 6.83
CA PHE A 168 1.17 11.81 5.52
C PHE A 168 1.29 13.01 4.58
N LYS A 169 0.37 13.98 4.68
CA LYS A 169 0.53 15.25 3.98
C LYS A 169 1.79 15.99 4.41
N LYS A 170 2.07 16.05 5.71
CA LYS A 170 3.30 16.65 6.24
C LYS A 170 4.54 15.92 5.70
N TYR A 171 4.55 14.58 5.68
CA TYR A 171 5.67 13.82 5.12
C TYR A 171 5.91 14.15 3.64
N PHE A 172 4.83 14.33 2.88
CA PHE A 172 4.93 14.72 1.49
C PHE A 172 5.48 16.14 1.31
N ASP A 173 5.06 17.08 2.14
CA ASP A 173 5.54 18.45 2.09
C ASP A 173 7.02 18.52 2.50
N ASP A 174 7.44 17.76 3.51
CA ASP A 174 8.84 17.62 3.93
C ASP A 174 9.74 17.07 2.81
N LEU A 175 9.24 16.17 1.96
CA LEU A 175 10.01 15.61 0.83
C LEU A 175 10.20 16.56 -0.34
N LYS A 176 9.41 17.65 -0.41
CA LYS A 176 9.51 18.65 -1.47
C LYS A 176 10.47 19.78 -1.13
N SER A 177 10.77 19.96 0.17
CA SER A 177 11.68 20.99 0.66
C SER A 177 13.14 20.59 0.44
#